data_61603b73b302cc92ff818079d5a01f00
#
_entry.id   61603b73b302cc92ff818079d5a01f00
#
_cell.length_a   1.000
_cell.length_b   1.000
_cell.length_c   1.000
_cell.angle_alpha   90.00
_cell.angle_beta   90.00
_cell.angle_gamma   90.00
#
_symmetry.space_group_name_H-M   'P 1'
#
loop_
_entity.id
_entity.type
_entity.pdbx_description
1 polymer ?
#
loop_
_entity_poly.entity_id
_entity_poly.type
_entity_poly.pdbx_seq_one_letter_code
_entity_poly.pdbx_strand_id
1 'polypeptide(L)'
;TFAYYKTLHDKFPTCWVVTFEGHGPFNFSAINNFGASFAEGEHLLLLNNDIEILSHDFLRELLSYSQRPDVGAVGAKLYYPDDTIQHAGVLMGINGSAGHSHKSYPRTAVGDMYRLVTTQDYMAVTGACLMTKATLWKELGGLDEEKFAVAYNDVDYCLKLWQKGLLNVYTPRA
;
A
#
# COMPACT_ATOMS: atom_id res chain seq x y z
N THR A 1 -9.84 -22.21 -4.57
CA THR A 1 -9.37 -21.06 -3.75
C THR A 1 -9.59 -21.33 -2.26
N PHE A 2 -10.84 -21.61 -1.79
CA PHE A 2 -11.11 -21.85 -0.37
C PHE A 2 -10.36 -23.06 0.22
N ALA A 3 -10.22 -24.16 -0.52
CA ALA A 3 -9.42 -25.31 -0.10
C ALA A 3 -7.94 -24.94 0.14
N TYR A 4 -7.37 -24.09 -0.71
CA TYR A 4 -6.00 -23.59 -0.55
C TYR A 4 -5.85 -22.72 0.70
N TYR A 5 -6.77 -21.78 0.95
CA TYR A 5 -6.72 -20.93 2.14
C TYR A 5 -6.82 -21.73 3.45
N LYS A 6 -7.63 -22.80 3.47
CA LYS A 6 -7.70 -23.70 4.63
C LYS A 6 -6.35 -24.36 4.92
N THR A 7 -5.60 -24.75 3.87
CA THR A 7 -4.27 -25.35 4.04
C THR A 7 -3.22 -24.32 4.49
N LEU A 8 -3.43 -23.02 4.27
CA LEU A 8 -2.49 -21.97 4.73
C LEU A 8 -2.45 -21.88 6.26
N HIS A 9 -3.60 -21.90 6.92
CA HIS A 9 -3.64 -21.87 8.39
C HIS A 9 -2.97 -23.09 9.01
N ASP A 10 -3.21 -24.29 8.44
CA ASP A 10 -2.58 -25.52 8.91
C ASP A 10 -1.07 -25.50 8.76
N LYS A 11 -0.56 -24.86 7.69
CA LYS A 11 0.87 -24.74 7.39
C LYS A 11 1.54 -23.59 8.13
N PHE A 12 0.81 -22.50 8.33
CA PHE A 12 1.28 -21.26 8.96
C PHE A 12 0.26 -20.83 10.05
N PRO A 13 0.45 -21.22 11.31
CA PRO A 13 -0.51 -20.93 12.40
C PRO A 13 -0.80 -19.45 12.63
N THR A 14 0.11 -18.58 12.19
CA THR A 14 -0.06 -17.11 12.25
C THR A 14 -0.84 -16.55 11.05
N CYS A 15 -1.22 -17.40 10.08
CA CYS A 15 -2.04 -17.00 8.94
C CYS A 15 -3.52 -17.22 9.27
N TRP A 16 -4.28 -16.16 9.27
CA TRP A 16 -5.73 -16.18 9.50
C TRP A 16 -6.45 -15.94 8.19
N VAL A 17 -7.48 -16.74 7.94
CA VAL A 17 -8.39 -16.54 6.82
C VAL A 17 -9.73 -16.07 7.40
N VAL A 18 -10.06 -14.82 7.14
CA VAL A 18 -11.33 -14.22 7.59
C VAL A 18 -12.21 -13.94 6.38
N THR A 19 -13.52 -14.21 6.53
CA THR A 19 -14.49 -14.00 5.47
C THR A 19 -15.25 -12.71 5.73
N PHE A 20 -15.22 -11.81 4.76
CA PHE A 20 -16.03 -10.59 4.79
C PHE A 20 -17.38 -10.86 4.11
N GLU A 21 -18.45 -10.85 4.89
CA GLU A 21 -19.83 -10.99 4.41
C GLU A 21 -20.44 -9.60 4.19
N GLY A 22 -19.95 -8.91 3.16
CA GLY A 22 -20.50 -7.62 2.76
C GLY A 22 -21.75 -7.77 1.89
N HIS A 23 -22.77 -6.97 2.17
CA HIS A 23 -23.96 -6.86 1.33
C HIS A 23 -23.81 -5.63 0.44
N GLY A 24 -23.70 -5.82 -0.89
CA GLY A 24 -23.62 -4.72 -1.84
C GLY A 24 -22.49 -4.86 -2.87
N PRO A 25 -22.16 -3.78 -3.60
CA PRO A 25 -21.07 -3.76 -4.56
C PRO A 25 -19.71 -3.93 -3.86
N PHE A 26 -18.70 -4.36 -4.63
CA PHE A 26 -17.33 -4.50 -4.13
C PHE A 26 -16.84 -3.20 -3.47
N ASN A 27 -16.30 -3.33 -2.26
CA ASN A 27 -15.76 -2.21 -1.49
C ASN A 27 -14.38 -2.58 -0.92
N PHE A 28 -13.33 -2.14 -1.61
CA PHE A 28 -11.95 -2.39 -1.22
C PHE A 28 -11.64 -1.81 0.17
N SER A 29 -12.15 -0.62 0.46
CA SER A 29 -11.92 0.04 1.75
C SER A 29 -12.52 -0.75 2.91
N ALA A 30 -13.76 -1.20 2.77
CA ALA A 30 -14.44 -2.00 3.80
C ALA A 30 -13.73 -3.34 4.05
N ILE A 31 -13.31 -4.02 2.99
CA ILE A 31 -12.59 -5.31 3.10
C ILE A 31 -11.25 -5.12 3.83
N ASN A 32 -10.49 -4.06 3.50
CA ASN A 32 -9.20 -3.81 4.16
C ASN A 32 -9.38 -3.34 5.62
N ASN A 33 -10.36 -2.50 5.91
CA ASN A 33 -10.67 -2.09 7.28
C ASN A 33 -11.10 -3.30 8.13
N PHE A 34 -11.93 -4.17 7.58
CA PHE A 34 -12.32 -5.42 8.22
C PHE A 34 -11.11 -6.32 8.49
N GLY A 35 -10.26 -6.55 7.48
CA GLY A 35 -9.03 -7.32 7.65
C GLY A 35 -8.09 -6.73 8.71
N ALA A 36 -7.91 -5.41 8.69
CA ALA A 36 -7.08 -4.69 9.65
C ALA A 36 -7.58 -4.83 11.10
N SER A 37 -8.88 -5.04 11.32
CA SER A 37 -9.46 -5.23 12.66
C SER A 37 -8.98 -6.50 13.37
N PHE A 38 -8.47 -7.49 12.63
CA PHE A 38 -7.90 -8.73 13.15
C PHE A 38 -6.37 -8.68 13.31
N ALA A 39 -5.73 -7.63 12.81
CA ALA A 39 -4.28 -7.51 12.86
C ALA A 39 -3.82 -7.03 14.24
N GLU A 40 -2.84 -7.72 14.82
CA GLU A 40 -2.27 -7.45 16.15
C GLU A 40 -0.87 -6.82 16.09
N GLY A 41 -0.30 -6.68 14.89
CA GLY A 41 1.04 -6.13 14.69
C GLY A 41 1.11 -4.61 14.92
N GLU A 42 2.30 -4.11 15.25
CA GLU A 42 2.56 -2.67 15.38
C GLU A 42 2.46 -1.93 14.03
N HIS A 43 2.68 -2.66 12.93
CA HIS A 43 2.56 -2.15 11.57
C HIS A 43 1.58 -2.99 10.77
N LEU A 44 0.80 -2.34 9.91
CA LEU A 44 -0.09 -2.94 8.95
C LEU A 44 0.55 -2.87 7.57
N LEU A 45 0.50 -3.95 6.82
CA LEU A 45 0.85 -3.99 5.40
C LEU A 45 -0.41 -4.35 4.60
N LEU A 46 -0.93 -3.39 3.84
CA LEU A 46 -1.87 -3.69 2.77
C LEU A 46 -1.07 -4.30 1.61
N LEU A 47 -1.45 -5.48 1.18
CA LEU A 47 -0.80 -6.19 0.08
C LEU A 47 -1.86 -6.87 -0.77
N ASN A 48 -1.96 -6.48 -2.03
CA ASN A 48 -2.88 -7.12 -2.95
C ASN A 48 -2.49 -8.59 -3.18
N ASN A 49 -3.49 -9.43 -3.40
CA ASN A 49 -3.33 -10.87 -3.58
C ASN A 49 -2.74 -11.28 -4.95
N ASP A 50 -2.55 -10.34 -5.85
CA ASP A 50 -1.97 -10.50 -7.19
C ASP A 50 -0.54 -9.92 -7.28
N ILE A 51 0.11 -9.68 -6.15
CA ILE A 51 1.50 -9.22 -6.06
C ILE A 51 2.47 -10.42 -6.05
N GLU A 52 3.48 -10.37 -6.91
CA GLU A 52 4.66 -11.23 -6.87
C GLU A 52 5.83 -10.47 -6.24
N ILE A 53 6.43 -11.04 -5.20
CA ILE A 53 7.53 -10.39 -4.47
C ILE A 53 8.85 -10.69 -5.18
N LEU A 54 9.50 -9.65 -5.68
CA LEU A 54 10.78 -9.74 -6.39
C LEU A 54 11.98 -9.50 -5.46
N SER A 55 11.83 -8.68 -4.42
CA SER A 55 12.89 -8.34 -3.47
C SER A 55 12.78 -9.19 -2.20
N HIS A 56 13.78 -9.98 -1.88
CA HIS A 56 13.79 -10.81 -0.67
C HIS A 56 13.70 -10.00 0.63
N ASP A 57 14.20 -8.77 0.64
CA ASP A 57 14.25 -7.89 1.81
C ASP A 57 13.10 -6.86 1.84
N PHE A 58 12.07 -6.99 1.00
CA PHE A 58 11.03 -5.97 0.85
C PHE A 58 10.36 -5.57 2.18
N LEU A 59 10.06 -6.54 3.06
CA LEU A 59 9.47 -6.24 4.38
C LEU A 59 10.42 -5.43 5.26
N ARG A 60 11.71 -5.79 5.28
CA ARG A 60 12.72 -5.05 6.05
C ARG A 60 12.90 -3.64 5.52
N GLU A 61 12.92 -3.49 4.20
CA GLU A 61 13.01 -2.18 3.56
C GLU A 61 11.81 -1.29 3.91
N LEU A 62 10.58 -1.79 3.76
CA LEU A 62 9.37 -1.05 4.14
C LEU A 62 9.38 -0.67 5.62
N LEU A 63 9.72 -1.62 6.51
CA LEU A 63 9.77 -1.41 7.95
C LEU A 63 10.83 -0.38 8.34
N SER A 64 11.99 -0.36 7.65
CA SER A 64 13.08 0.58 7.94
C SER A 64 12.64 2.04 7.90
N TYR A 65 11.67 2.37 7.02
CA TYR A 65 11.06 3.69 6.95
C TYR A 65 9.82 3.81 7.85
N SER A 66 8.95 2.80 7.85
CA SER A 66 7.68 2.86 8.59
C SER A 66 7.85 3.03 10.10
N GLN A 67 8.93 2.52 10.69
CA GLN A 67 9.24 2.68 12.12
C GLN A 67 9.66 4.11 12.50
N ARG A 68 10.04 4.96 11.55
CA ARG A 68 10.43 6.35 11.82
C ARG A 68 9.23 7.15 12.33
N PRO A 69 9.44 8.07 13.29
CA PRO A 69 8.34 8.86 13.87
C PRO A 69 7.72 9.86 12.89
N ASP A 70 8.49 10.32 11.90
CA ASP A 70 8.08 11.28 10.88
C ASP A 70 7.41 10.64 9.64
N VAL A 71 7.32 9.30 9.58
CA VAL A 71 6.75 8.58 8.44
C VAL A 71 5.37 8.02 8.77
N GLY A 72 4.41 8.32 7.90
CA GLY A 72 3.02 7.86 7.98
C GLY A 72 2.77 6.59 7.17
N ALA A 73 3.18 6.59 5.90
CA ALA A 73 3.02 5.44 5.02
C ALA A 73 4.30 5.17 4.21
N VAL A 74 4.50 3.92 3.82
CA VAL A 74 5.61 3.50 2.95
C VAL A 74 5.06 2.62 1.84
N GLY A 75 5.38 2.94 0.59
CA GLY A 75 5.00 2.17 -0.60
C GLY A 75 6.21 1.63 -1.35
N ALA A 76 6.05 0.44 -1.91
CA ALA A 76 7.04 -0.21 -2.74
C ALA A 76 7.00 0.28 -4.20
N LYS A 77 8.06 0.04 -4.96
CA LYS A 77 8.04 0.15 -6.42
C LYS A 77 7.34 -1.07 -7.00
N LEU A 78 6.31 -0.84 -7.82
CA LEU A 78 5.57 -1.91 -8.46
C LEU A 78 5.75 -1.90 -9.98
N TYR A 79 5.75 -3.11 -10.55
CA TYR A 79 5.87 -3.32 -11.99
C TYR A 79 4.65 -4.07 -12.53
N TYR A 80 4.35 -3.85 -13.79
CA TYR A 80 3.45 -4.71 -14.55
C TYR A 80 4.19 -5.97 -15.02
N PRO A 81 3.46 -7.03 -15.42
CA PRO A 81 4.08 -8.27 -15.93
C PRO A 81 4.94 -8.09 -17.19
N ASP A 82 4.80 -6.96 -17.91
CA ASP A 82 5.59 -6.59 -19.07
C ASP A 82 6.87 -5.81 -18.73
N ASP A 83 7.29 -5.81 -17.45
CA ASP A 83 8.45 -5.07 -16.94
C ASP A 83 8.33 -3.54 -17.09
N THR A 84 7.13 -3.00 -17.20
CA THR A 84 6.93 -1.57 -17.09
C THR A 84 6.52 -1.16 -15.67
N ILE A 85 6.77 0.10 -15.29
CA ILE A 85 6.44 0.63 -13.97
C ILE A 85 4.93 0.77 -13.82
N GLN A 86 4.35 0.14 -12.81
CA GLN A 86 2.99 0.36 -12.35
C GLN A 86 2.90 1.52 -11.36
N HIS A 87 3.80 1.53 -10.37
CA HIS A 87 3.83 2.51 -9.30
C HIS A 87 5.26 2.91 -8.92
N ALA A 88 5.46 4.22 -8.80
CA ALA A 88 6.66 4.84 -8.27
C ALA A 88 6.31 6.17 -7.56
N GLY A 89 5.32 6.12 -6.65
CA GLY A 89 4.71 7.27 -6.01
C GLY A 89 3.50 7.83 -6.76
N VAL A 90 2.70 8.61 -6.07
CA VAL A 90 1.49 9.28 -6.62
C VAL A 90 1.70 10.78 -6.66
N LEU A 91 1.40 11.37 -7.81
CA LEU A 91 1.42 12.82 -8.03
C LEU A 91 -0.02 13.35 -8.09
N MET A 92 -0.26 14.45 -7.41
CA MET A 92 -1.54 15.17 -7.49
C MET A 92 -1.59 16.11 -8.70
N GLY A 93 -2.79 16.28 -9.25
CA GLY A 93 -3.03 17.19 -10.38
C GLY A 93 -2.87 16.54 -11.76
N ILE A 94 -2.49 15.29 -11.87
CA ILE A 94 -2.45 14.57 -13.15
C ILE A 94 -3.88 14.37 -13.65
N ASN A 95 -4.17 14.91 -14.84
CA ASN A 95 -5.51 14.89 -15.46
C ASN A 95 -6.63 15.39 -14.52
N GLY A 96 -6.33 16.39 -13.68
CA GLY A 96 -7.27 16.95 -12.72
C GLY A 96 -7.55 16.10 -11.48
N SER A 97 -6.79 15.04 -11.28
CA SER A 97 -6.94 14.08 -10.19
C SER A 97 -5.59 13.67 -9.61
N ALA A 98 -5.41 12.42 -9.21
CA ALA A 98 -4.16 11.84 -8.80
C ALA A 98 -3.73 10.73 -9.78
N GLY A 99 -2.43 10.55 -9.98
CA GLY A 99 -1.93 9.52 -10.88
C GLY A 99 -0.55 9.01 -10.48
N HIS A 100 -0.24 7.81 -10.92
CA HIS A 100 1.06 7.19 -10.66
C HIS A 100 2.17 7.90 -11.43
N SER A 101 3.24 8.24 -10.72
CA SER A 101 4.46 8.78 -11.30
C SER A 101 5.10 7.75 -12.24
N HIS A 102 5.55 8.18 -13.41
CA HIS A 102 6.27 7.37 -14.40
C HIS A 102 5.57 6.04 -14.77
N LYS A 103 4.23 6.01 -14.71
CA LYS A 103 3.47 4.82 -15.13
C LYS A 103 3.83 4.43 -16.57
N SER A 104 4.02 3.13 -16.82
CA SER A 104 4.39 2.54 -18.10
C SER A 104 5.81 2.88 -18.60
N TYR A 105 6.65 3.51 -17.79
CA TYR A 105 8.07 3.63 -18.09
C TYR A 105 8.77 2.27 -17.96
N PRO A 106 9.84 2.01 -18.73
CA PRO A 106 10.60 0.77 -18.59
C PRO A 106 11.15 0.58 -17.17
N ARG A 107 11.22 -0.66 -16.69
CA ARG A 107 11.80 -1.02 -15.38
C ARG A 107 13.21 -0.43 -15.16
N THR A 108 14.00 -0.37 -16.24
CA THR A 108 15.39 0.13 -16.22
C THR A 108 15.49 1.66 -16.20
N ALA A 109 14.36 2.38 -16.34
CA ALA A 109 14.38 3.83 -16.29
C ALA A 109 14.82 4.34 -14.90
N VAL A 110 15.65 5.37 -14.89
CA VAL A 110 16.12 6.02 -13.66
C VAL A 110 15.24 7.22 -13.27
N GLY A 111 14.43 7.71 -14.20
CA GLY A 111 13.60 8.91 -14.04
C GLY A 111 14.39 10.21 -13.98
N ASP A 112 13.67 11.31 -13.96
CA ASP A 112 14.26 12.64 -13.81
C ASP A 112 14.97 12.74 -12.46
N MET A 113 16.22 13.20 -12.45
CA MET A 113 17.04 13.32 -11.24
C MET A 113 17.13 12.01 -10.42
N TYR A 114 17.13 10.87 -11.08
CA TYR A 114 17.20 9.54 -10.45
C TYR A 114 16.01 9.20 -9.51
N ARG A 115 14.86 9.81 -9.68
CA ARG A 115 13.69 9.62 -8.82
C ARG A 115 13.20 8.17 -8.75
N LEU A 116 13.36 7.41 -9.81
CA LEU A 116 12.89 6.03 -9.89
C LEU A 116 13.79 5.04 -9.18
N VAL A 117 14.99 5.45 -8.77
CA VAL A 117 16.01 4.59 -8.14
C VAL A 117 16.46 5.10 -6.77
N THR A 118 15.86 6.20 -6.30
CA THR A 118 16.09 6.76 -4.96
C THR A 118 14.81 6.83 -4.17
N THR A 119 14.92 6.69 -2.85
CA THR A 119 13.80 6.89 -1.94
C THR A 119 13.31 8.33 -1.99
N GLN A 120 12.00 8.52 -2.08
CA GLN A 120 11.35 9.84 -2.23
C GLN A 120 10.18 9.97 -1.26
N ASP A 121 9.87 11.21 -0.90
CA ASP A 121 8.60 11.58 -0.29
C ASP A 121 7.61 11.97 -1.38
N TYR A 122 6.41 11.39 -1.34
CA TYR A 122 5.32 11.66 -2.26
C TYR A 122 4.05 12.07 -1.51
N MET A 123 3.12 12.71 -2.20
CA MET A 123 1.81 13.03 -1.63
C MET A 123 1.03 11.77 -1.24
N ALA A 124 1.20 10.68 -2.00
CA ALA A 124 0.62 9.38 -1.67
C ALA A 124 1.42 8.23 -2.28
N VAL A 125 1.19 7.04 -1.73
CA VAL A 125 1.63 5.73 -2.25
C VAL A 125 0.44 4.81 -2.39
N THR A 126 0.53 3.79 -3.26
CA THR A 126 -0.62 2.93 -3.57
C THR A 126 -0.93 1.89 -2.51
N GLY A 127 -2.21 1.66 -2.26
CA GLY A 127 -2.71 0.60 -1.37
C GLY A 127 -2.42 -0.82 -1.85
N ALA A 128 -1.95 -1.01 -3.09
CA ALA A 128 -1.54 -2.32 -3.59
C ALA A 128 -0.36 -2.90 -2.79
N CYS A 129 0.55 -2.05 -2.29
CA CYS A 129 1.60 -2.40 -1.33
C CYS A 129 1.91 -1.18 -0.47
N LEU A 130 1.24 -1.05 0.69
CA LEU A 130 1.35 0.09 1.57
C LEU A 130 1.54 -0.37 3.02
N MET A 131 2.64 0.05 3.64
CA MET A 131 2.89 -0.18 5.07
C MET A 131 2.64 1.11 5.87
N THR A 132 1.94 0.98 7.00
CA THR A 132 1.67 2.07 7.94
C THR A 132 1.66 1.57 9.37
N LYS A 133 1.75 2.46 10.38
CA LYS A 133 1.60 2.09 11.78
C LYS A 133 0.14 1.76 12.11
N ALA A 134 -0.09 0.68 12.85
CA ALA A 134 -1.44 0.31 13.31
C ALA A 134 -2.10 1.41 14.17
N THR A 135 -1.31 2.17 14.92
CA THR A 135 -1.79 3.33 15.70
C THR A 135 -2.34 4.43 14.82
N LEU A 136 -1.64 4.77 13.71
CA LEU A 136 -2.11 5.78 12.75
C LEU A 136 -3.36 5.31 11.99
N TRP A 137 -3.42 4.01 11.63
CA TRP A 137 -4.61 3.43 11.01
C TRP A 137 -5.84 3.58 11.89
N LYS A 138 -5.72 3.22 13.17
CA LYS A 138 -6.82 3.37 14.14
C LYS A 138 -7.20 4.83 14.38
N GLU A 139 -6.23 5.72 14.51
CA GLU A 139 -6.44 7.15 14.75
C GLU A 139 -7.19 7.83 13.59
N LEU A 140 -6.86 7.44 12.35
CA LEU A 140 -7.47 8.02 11.14
C LEU A 140 -8.76 7.31 10.71
N GLY A 141 -9.13 6.20 11.39
CA GLY A 141 -10.32 5.41 11.06
C GLY A 141 -10.17 4.54 9.82
N GLY A 142 -8.93 4.23 9.40
CA GLY A 142 -8.66 3.43 8.21
C GLY A 142 -8.98 4.14 6.90
N LEU A 143 -9.44 3.37 5.91
CA LEU A 143 -9.88 3.86 4.59
C LEU A 143 -11.35 4.34 4.66
N ASP A 144 -11.70 5.36 3.89
CA ASP A 144 -13.07 5.89 3.81
C ASP A 144 -13.93 4.97 2.93
N GLU A 145 -14.79 4.18 3.57
CA GLU A 145 -15.65 3.17 2.94
C GLU A 145 -16.82 3.78 2.15
N GLU A 146 -17.23 4.99 2.51
CA GLU A 146 -18.39 5.66 1.92
C GLU A 146 -18.01 6.44 0.67
N LYS A 147 -16.96 7.27 0.75
CA LYS A 147 -16.56 8.17 -0.33
C LYS A 147 -15.59 7.53 -1.30
N PHE A 148 -14.73 6.63 -0.81
CA PHE A 148 -13.65 6.01 -1.58
C PHE A 148 -13.70 4.48 -1.48
N ALA A 149 -14.84 3.90 -1.84
CA ALA A 149 -15.07 2.46 -1.73
C ALA A 149 -14.06 1.60 -2.52
N VAL A 150 -13.64 2.05 -3.72
CA VAL A 150 -12.80 1.27 -4.64
C VAL A 150 -11.53 2.00 -5.05
N ALA A 151 -11.60 3.29 -5.37
CA ALA A 151 -10.49 4.08 -5.89
C ALA A 151 -10.20 5.30 -5.02
N TYR A 152 -8.95 5.77 -5.03
CA TYR A 152 -8.46 6.93 -4.27
C TYR A 152 -8.52 6.80 -2.74
N ASN A 153 -8.86 5.64 -2.21
CA ASN A 153 -8.86 5.37 -0.78
C ASN A 153 -7.45 5.46 -0.16
N ASP A 154 -6.46 4.96 -0.87
CA ASP A 154 -5.04 5.07 -0.53
C ASP A 154 -4.55 6.52 -0.61
N VAL A 155 -4.98 7.27 -1.62
CA VAL A 155 -4.67 8.70 -1.76
C VAL A 155 -5.28 9.50 -0.60
N ASP A 156 -6.57 9.29 -0.30
CA ASP A 156 -7.25 9.94 0.83
C ASP A 156 -6.54 9.65 2.16
N TYR A 157 -6.20 8.37 2.41
CA TYR A 157 -5.48 7.97 3.61
C TYR A 157 -4.10 8.66 3.71
N CYS A 158 -3.33 8.65 2.62
CA CYS A 158 -2.03 9.32 2.57
C CYS A 158 -2.14 10.84 2.76
N LEU A 159 -3.18 11.48 2.22
CA LEU A 159 -3.43 12.92 2.43
C LEU A 159 -3.77 13.23 3.89
N LYS A 160 -4.53 12.36 4.58
CA LYS A 160 -4.79 12.50 6.02
C LYS A 160 -3.49 12.41 6.83
N LEU A 161 -2.58 11.49 6.47
CA LEU A 161 -1.25 11.40 7.08
C LEU A 161 -0.41 12.67 6.83
N TRP A 162 -0.42 13.15 5.59
CA TRP A 162 0.28 14.38 5.22
C TRP A 162 -0.25 15.61 5.97
N GLN A 163 -1.57 15.73 6.19
CA GLN A 163 -2.19 16.79 6.99
C GLN A 163 -1.73 16.76 8.46
N LYS A 164 -1.28 15.61 8.96
CA LYS A 164 -0.64 15.47 10.28
C LYS A 164 0.85 15.81 10.27
N GLY A 165 1.41 16.22 9.15
CA GLY A 165 2.84 16.51 8.99
C GLY A 165 3.71 15.28 8.80
N LEU A 166 3.13 14.13 8.44
CA LEU A 166 3.85 12.88 8.22
C LEU A 166 4.19 12.70 6.74
N LEU A 167 5.32 12.04 6.47
CA LEU A 167 5.81 11.73 5.14
C LEU A 167 5.17 10.44 4.60
N ASN A 168 4.92 10.40 3.29
CA ASN A 168 4.52 9.20 2.56
C ASN A 168 5.67 8.77 1.66
N VAL A 169 6.42 7.79 2.11
CA VAL A 169 7.70 7.40 1.52
C VAL A 169 7.50 6.36 0.42
N TYR A 170 8.03 6.63 -0.75
CA TYR A 170 8.25 5.65 -1.80
C TYR A 170 9.67 5.09 -1.69
N THR A 171 9.84 3.77 -1.69
CA THR A 171 11.16 3.13 -1.79
C THR A 171 11.26 2.23 -3.01
N PRO A 172 12.30 2.38 -3.85
CA PRO A 172 12.52 1.54 -5.03
C PRO A 172 13.18 0.19 -4.71
N ARG A 173 13.47 -0.07 -3.43
CA ARG A 173 14.21 -1.27 -2.98
C ARG A 173 13.30 -2.36 -2.41
N ALA A 174 12.03 -2.01 -2.16
CA ALA A 174 11.02 -2.96 -1.72
C ALA A 174 10.27 -3.59 -2.89
#